data_39ab61f5699016aea5691b72ad563f18
#
_entry.id   39ab61f5699016aea5691b72ad563f18
#
_cell.length_a   1.000
_cell.length_b   1.000
_cell.length_c   1.000
_cell.angle_alpha   90.00
_cell.angle_beta   90.00
_cell.angle_gamma   90.00
#
_symmetry.space_group_name_H-M   'P 1'
#
loop_
_entity.id
_entity.type
_entity.pdbx_description
1 polymer ?
#
loop_
_entity_poly.entity_id
_entity_poly.type
_entity_poly.pdbx_seq_one_letter_code
_entity_poly.pdbx_strand_id
1 'polypeptide(L)'
;ADVSVLSGIGLMGGAMLRQWVNHDGDQFTVADPAATDLPAGITHVTKATSLPSAEFDVIVIAIKPQMIADLLPDYIPALKEGGCFVSIAAGCSIATLENIVGEAAIIRVMPNLAAMVGMGVSGLYANPACSKQQIAEVTTLIAQTGRCVPLASEDEIDRLTAVSGSGPGYVFEIMRSYVEAAKRLGFDEETSRALVFDTISGTVETARQSDASLEDLRNSVTSKNGTTQAGLDELRRDGQLDALLNDTVQAAYRRAAELK
;
A
#
# COMPACT_ATOMS: atom_id res chain seq x y z
N ALA A 1 18.45 -6.98 7.34
CA ALA A 1 19.19 -6.53 6.16
C ALA A 1 19.97 -5.30 6.57
N ASP A 2 21.28 -5.31 6.31
CA ASP A 2 22.11 -4.23 6.81
C ASP A 2 21.98 -2.94 6.01
N VAL A 3 21.54 -2.99 4.76
CA VAL A 3 21.46 -1.79 3.92
C VAL A 3 20.39 -1.92 2.85
N SER A 4 19.50 -0.95 2.81
CA SER A 4 18.50 -0.80 1.77
C SER A 4 18.63 0.54 1.04
N VAL A 5 18.55 0.53 -0.27
CA VAL A 5 18.50 1.74 -1.10
C VAL A 5 17.09 1.97 -1.59
N LEU A 6 16.61 3.19 -1.42
CA LEU A 6 15.41 3.65 -2.11
C LEU A 6 15.79 4.44 -3.36
N SER A 7 15.33 3.96 -4.51
CA SER A 7 15.40 4.70 -5.75
C SER A 7 14.16 5.58 -5.90
N GLY A 8 14.29 6.85 -5.59
CA GLY A 8 13.18 7.81 -5.63
C GLY A 8 12.38 7.88 -4.32
N ILE A 9 12.04 9.09 -3.95
CA ILE A 9 11.14 9.35 -2.82
C ILE A 9 9.89 10.06 -3.35
N GLY A 10 9.01 9.28 -3.96
CA GLY A 10 7.64 9.73 -4.18
C GLY A 10 6.83 9.68 -2.87
N LEU A 11 5.56 9.99 -2.96
CA LEU A 11 4.64 9.96 -1.82
C LEU A 11 4.72 8.62 -1.05
N MET A 12 4.68 7.50 -1.77
CA MET A 12 4.68 6.16 -1.17
C MET A 12 6.05 5.76 -0.61
N GLY A 13 7.12 5.95 -1.39
CA GLY A 13 8.49 5.63 -0.92
C GLY A 13 8.88 6.43 0.32
N GLY A 14 8.53 7.71 0.35
CA GLY A 14 8.74 8.57 1.52
C GLY A 14 7.92 8.16 2.73
N ALA A 15 6.66 7.77 2.53
CA ALA A 15 5.80 7.27 3.60
C ALA A 15 6.36 5.99 4.23
N MET A 16 6.81 5.05 3.42
CA MET A 16 7.41 3.80 3.88
C MET A 16 8.73 4.05 4.61
N LEU A 17 9.60 4.90 4.06
CA LEU A 17 10.88 5.24 4.68
C LEU A 17 10.71 5.82 6.09
N ARG A 18 9.74 6.73 6.28
CA ARG A 18 9.46 7.32 7.59
C ARG A 18 9.01 6.28 8.63
N GLN A 19 8.37 5.21 8.23
CA GLN A 19 8.05 4.11 9.14
C GLN A 19 9.29 3.25 9.43
N TRP A 20 10.08 2.96 8.40
CA TRP A 20 11.25 2.09 8.54
C TRP A 20 12.34 2.65 9.44
N VAL A 21 12.60 3.96 9.39
CA VAL A 21 13.64 4.60 10.22
C VAL A 21 13.33 4.61 11.71
N ASN A 22 12.10 4.34 12.11
CA ASN A 22 11.70 4.22 13.50
C ASN A 22 12.03 2.85 14.11
N HIS A 23 12.55 1.92 13.32
CA HIS A 23 12.92 0.57 13.74
C HIS A 23 14.45 0.41 13.75
N ASP A 24 14.97 -0.10 14.84
CA ASP A 24 16.42 -0.30 15.00
C ASP A 24 16.94 -1.44 14.13
N GLY A 25 18.12 -1.26 13.56
CA GLY A 25 18.91 -2.33 12.96
C GLY A 25 19.13 -2.27 11.46
N ASP A 26 18.36 -1.47 10.71
CA ASP A 26 18.54 -1.30 9.27
C ASP A 26 19.16 0.06 8.95
N GLN A 27 20.04 0.09 7.96
CA GLN A 27 20.60 1.33 7.41
C GLN A 27 19.95 1.61 6.07
N PHE A 28 19.58 2.87 5.84
CA PHE A 28 18.91 3.29 4.61
C PHE A 28 19.73 4.33 3.88
N THR A 29 19.80 4.17 2.57
CA THR A 29 20.35 5.16 1.65
C THR A 29 19.24 5.56 0.66
N VAL A 30 19.17 6.83 0.34
CA VAL A 30 18.24 7.35 -0.67
C VAL A 30 19.04 7.86 -1.85
N ALA A 31 18.69 7.42 -3.04
CA ALA A 31 19.23 7.92 -4.30
C ALA A 31 18.11 8.62 -5.08
N ASP A 32 17.99 9.94 -4.90
CA ASP A 32 16.97 10.76 -5.54
C ASP A 32 17.47 12.22 -5.67
N PRO A 33 17.54 12.78 -6.88
CA PRO A 33 17.97 14.16 -7.06
C PRO A 33 17.00 15.20 -6.49
N ALA A 34 15.74 14.83 -6.29
CA ALA A 34 14.67 15.70 -5.82
C ALA A 34 14.30 15.49 -4.34
N ALA A 35 15.00 14.59 -3.64
CA ALA A 35 14.68 14.29 -2.25
C ALA A 35 14.90 15.50 -1.34
N THR A 36 13.86 15.86 -0.60
CA THR A 36 13.86 16.87 0.46
C THR A 36 13.24 16.28 1.72
N ASP A 37 13.50 16.87 2.88
CA ASP A 37 12.93 16.45 4.17
C ASP A 37 13.14 14.97 4.51
N LEU A 38 14.37 14.49 4.29
CA LEU A 38 14.74 13.13 4.69
C LEU A 38 14.83 13.01 6.22
N PRO A 39 14.40 11.87 6.78
CA PRO A 39 14.61 11.57 8.19
C PRO A 39 16.10 11.64 8.57
N ALA A 40 16.38 11.95 9.83
CA ALA A 40 17.74 11.96 10.35
C ALA A 40 18.38 10.54 10.25
N GLY A 41 19.68 10.50 9.97
CA GLY A 41 20.42 9.24 9.84
C GLY A 41 20.37 8.56 8.47
N ILE A 42 19.68 9.16 7.51
CA ILE A 42 19.62 8.65 6.13
C ILE A 42 20.84 9.17 5.34
N THR A 43 21.54 8.27 4.67
CA THR A 43 22.53 8.63 3.66
C THR A 43 21.81 9.04 2.37
N HIS A 44 22.18 10.17 1.80
CA HIS A 44 21.55 10.69 0.58
C HIS A 44 22.58 10.89 -0.52
N VAL A 45 22.27 10.38 -1.69
CA VAL A 45 22.98 10.66 -2.94
C VAL A 45 21.99 11.12 -4.00
N THR A 46 22.45 11.94 -4.92
CA THR A 46 21.56 12.49 -5.99
C THR A 46 21.48 11.59 -7.22
N LYS A 47 22.38 10.61 -7.36
CA LYS A 47 22.45 9.71 -8.51
C LYS A 47 22.78 8.30 -8.08
N ALA A 48 22.18 7.30 -8.73
CA ALA A 48 22.49 5.89 -8.52
C ALA A 48 23.96 5.55 -8.76
N THR A 49 24.59 6.19 -9.74
CA THR A 49 26.01 6.01 -10.09
C THR A 49 26.98 6.46 -8.97
N SER A 50 26.50 7.19 -7.98
CA SER A 50 27.27 7.55 -6.78
C SER A 50 27.17 6.53 -5.65
N LEU A 51 26.35 5.49 -5.80
CA LEU A 51 26.24 4.41 -4.83
C LEU A 51 27.49 3.51 -4.88
N PRO A 52 27.94 3.00 -3.71
CA PRO A 52 28.99 2.01 -3.67
C PRO A 52 28.57 0.69 -4.33
N SER A 53 29.53 0.02 -4.97
CA SER A 53 29.27 -1.26 -5.65
C SER A 53 29.13 -2.40 -4.63
N ALA A 54 28.19 -3.31 -4.92
CA ALA A 54 27.97 -4.54 -4.15
C ALA A 54 27.84 -4.34 -2.63
N GLU A 55 27.12 -3.28 -2.21
CA GLU A 55 26.96 -2.95 -0.78
C GLU A 55 25.55 -3.22 -0.26
N PHE A 56 24.53 -3.20 -1.11
CA PHE A 56 23.15 -3.23 -0.68
C PHE A 56 22.53 -4.62 -0.74
N ASP A 57 21.92 -5.07 0.34
CA ASP A 57 21.18 -6.34 0.42
C ASP A 57 19.81 -6.23 -0.29
N VAL A 58 19.21 -5.04 -0.23
CA VAL A 58 17.90 -4.76 -0.84
C VAL A 58 17.95 -3.43 -1.58
N ILE A 59 17.49 -3.42 -2.82
CA ILE A 59 17.25 -2.19 -3.59
C ILE A 59 15.75 -2.03 -3.81
N VAL A 60 15.17 -1.00 -3.19
CA VAL A 60 13.74 -0.70 -3.32
C VAL A 60 13.51 0.25 -4.52
N ILE A 61 12.79 -0.23 -5.51
CA ILE A 61 12.43 0.52 -6.71
C ILE A 61 11.13 1.29 -6.43
N ALA A 62 11.26 2.59 -6.10
CA ALA A 62 10.16 3.49 -5.77
C ALA A 62 9.97 4.60 -6.82
N ILE A 63 10.60 4.47 -7.98
CA ILE A 63 10.48 5.38 -9.11
C ILE A 63 9.21 5.11 -9.92
N LYS A 64 8.76 6.11 -10.66
CA LYS A 64 7.59 5.97 -11.54
C LYS A 64 7.83 4.91 -12.61
N PRO A 65 6.82 4.08 -12.96
CA PRO A 65 6.98 2.99 -13.93
C PRO A 65 7.64 3.40 -15.24
N GLN A 66 7.29 4.54 -15.79
CA GLN A 66 7.83 5.06 -17.05
C GLN A 66 9.32 5.44 -17.00
N MET A 67 9.90 5.58 -15.80
CA MET A 67 11.31 5.93 -15.60
C MET A 67 12.19 4.71 -15.28
N ILE A 68 11.58 3.55 -15.02
CA ILE A 68 12.31 2.35 -14.56
C ILE A 68 13.34 1.89 -15.59
N ALA A 69 12.97 1.81 -16.86
CA ALA A 69 13.85 1.34 -17.93
C ALA A 69 15.13 2.20 -18.06
N ASP A 70 15.02 3.50 -17.83
CA ASP A 70 16.13 4.43 -17.95
C ASP A 70 17.01 4.46 -16.68
N LEU A 71 16.41 4.34 -15.50
CA LEU A 71 17.12 4.56 -14.24
C LEU A 71 17.59 3.26 -13.56
N LEU A 72 16.82 2.17 -13.66
CA LEU A 72 17.13 0.93 -12.95
C LEU A 72 18.50 0.32 -13.30
N PRO A 73 19.00 0.38 -14.56
CA PRO A 73 20.33 -0.14 -14.88
C PRO A 73 21.46 0.41 -14.03
N ASP A 74 21.37 1.67 -13.62
CA ASP A 74 22.40 2.35 -12.82
C ASP A 74 22.46 1.84 -11.36
N TYR A 75 21.41 1.15 -10.89
CA TYR A 75 21.36 0.56 -9.55
C TYR A 75 21.93 -0.86 -9.50
N ILE A 76 22.00 -1.58 -10.63
CA ILE A 76 22.41 -2.98 -10.66
C ILE A 76 23.78 -3.19 -10.02
N PRO A 77 24.83 -2.36 -10.28
CA PRO A 77 26.14 -2.56 -9.68
C PRO A 77 26.17 -2.42 -8.15
N ALA A 78 25.18 -1.73 -7.57
CA ALA A 78 25.11 -1.49 -6.13
C ALA A 78 24.55 -2.69 -5.33
N LEU A 79 23.85 -3.62 -6.00
CA LEU A 79 23.30 -4.81 -5.35
C LEU A 79 24.40 -5.81 -5.01
N LYS A 80 24.43 -6.31 -3.77
CA LYS A 80 25.28 -7.42 -3.36
C LYS A 80 24.94 -8.71 -4.09
N GLU A 81 25.91 -9.60 -4.20
CA GLU A 81 25.64 -10.99 -4.49
C GLU A 81 24.70 -11.59 -3.44
N GLY A 82 23.62 -12.22 -3.88
CA GLY A 82 22.57 -12.72 -2.99
C GLY A 82 21.58 -11.66 -2.50
N GLY A 83 21.68 -10.41 -2.95
CA GLY A 83 20.70 -9.38 -2.70
C GLY A 83 19.42 -9.51 -3.55
N CYS A 84 18.44 -8.66 -3.32
CA CYS A 84 17.20 -8.65 -4.09
C CYS A 84 16.70 -7.24 -4.43
N PHE A 85 15.96 -7.15 -5.53
CA PHE A 85 15.18 -5.96 -5.88
C PHE A 85 13.77 -6.07 -5.28
N VAL A 86 13.28 -4.97 -4.73
CA VAL A 86 11.89 -4.84 -4.25
C VAL A 86 11.23 -3.73 -5.03
N SER A 87 10.21 -4.03 -5.82
CA SER A 87 9.48 -3.02 -6.59
C SER A 87 8.17 -2.67 -5.92
N ILE A 88 7.95 -1.39 -5.65
CA ILE A 88 6.65 -0.84 -5.23
C ILE A 88 5.94 -0.10 -6.37
N ALA A 89 6.45 -0.20 -7.59
CA ALA A 89 5.91 0.44 -8.77
C ALA A 89 4.62 -0.26 -9.24
N ALA A 90 3.51 0.48 -9.28
CA ALA A 90 2.27 -0.04 -9.84
C ALA A 90 2.42 -0.27 -11.36
N GLY A 91 1.80 -1.33 -11.89
CA GLY A 91 1.78 -1.62 -13.31
C GLY A 91 3.12 -2.07 -13.92
N CYS A 92 4.13 -2.39 -13.10
CA CYS A 92 5.41 -2.91 -13.57
C CYS A 92 5.54 -4.39 -13.22
N SER A 93 5.49 -5.26 -14.21
CA SER A 93 5.56 -6.71 -14.02
C SER A 93 6.97 -7.19 -13.67
N ILE A 94 7.08 -8.38 -13.06
CA ILE A 94 8.38 -9.05 -12.87
C ILE A 94 9.08 -9.26 -14.19
N ALA A 95 8.37 -9.69 -15.23
CA ALA A 95 8.98 -9.89 -16.57
C ALA A 95 9.59 -8.59 -17.11
N THR A 96 8.94 -7.44 -16.93
CA THR A 96 9.50 -6.13 -17.31
C THR A 96 10.78 -5.83 -16.54
N LEU A 97 10.81 -6.11 -15.24
CA LEU A 97 12.00 -5.89 -14.42
C LEU A 97 13.14 -6.87 -14.80
N GLU A 98 12.82 -8.14 -15.01
CA GLU A 98 13.81 -9.16 -15.46
C GLU A 98 14.46 -8.81 -16.80
N ASN A 99 13.71 -8.21 -17.72
CA ASN A 99 14.28 -7.72 -18.98
C ASN A 99 15.34 -6.63 -18.78
N ILE A 100 15.33 -5.93 -17.65
CA ILE A 100 16.28 -4.86 -17.32
C ILE A 100 17.44 -5.40 -16.48
N VAL A 101 17.14 -6.14 -15.41
CA VAL A 101 18.13 -6.58 -14.43
C VAL A 101 18.66 -7.98 -14.66
N GLY A 102 18.08 -8.74 -15.60
CA GLY A 102 18.43 -10.14 -15.86
C GLY A 102 17.82 -11.09 -14.83
N GLU A 103 18.44 -12.27 -14.71
CA GLU A 103 18.04 -13.28 -13.71
C GLU A 103 18.42 -12.81 -12.30
N ALA A 104 17.48 -12.17 -11.62
CA ALA A 104 17.68 -11.65 -10.28
C ALA A 104 16.50 -12.00 -9.37
N ALA A 105 16.74 -12.01 -8.06
CA ALA A 105 15.68 -12.10 -7.08
C ALA A 105 14.87 -10.79 -7.07
N ILE A 106 13.58 -10.88 -7.38
CA ILE A 106 12.67 -9.75 -7.48
C ILE A 106 11.42 -10.02 -6.66
N ILE A 107 11.11 -9.09 -5.78
CA ILE A 107 9.90 -9.09 -4.96
C ILE A 107 9.05 -7.89 -5.37
N ARG A 108 7.82 -8.14 -5.79
CA ARG A 108 6.84 -7.08 -5.98
C ARG A 108 6.05 -6.85 -4.71
N VAL A 109 5.94 -5.60 -4.33
CA VAL A 109 5.13 -5.16 -3.19
C VAL A 109 4.14 -4.11 -3.68
N MET A 110 2.87 -4.31 -3.38
CA MET A 110 1.83 -3.32 -3.63
C MET A 110 1.33 -2.77 -2.31
N PRO A 111 1.86 -1.62 -1.86
CA PRO A 111 1.42 -0.95 -0.65
C PRO A 111 0.14 -0.13 -0.88
N ASN A 112 -0.39 0.46 0.19
CA ASN A 112 -1.43 1.47 0.09
C ASN A 112 -1.12 2.70 0.95
N LEU A 113 -1.89 3.76 0.76
CA LEU A 113 -1.65 5.07 1.36
C LEU A 113 -1.59 5.04 2.89
N ALA A 114 -2.31 4.12 3.55
CA ALA A 114 -2.33 4.02 5.01
C ALA A 114 -0.97 3.62 5.62
N ALA A 115 0.01 3.23 4.79
CA ALA A 115 1.41 3.09 5.21
C ALA A 115 1.97 4.38 5.83
N MET A 116 1.47 5.56 5.44
CA MET A 116 1.85 6.85 6.02
C MET A 116 1.65 6.93 7.53
N VAL A 117 0.67 6.21 8.04
CA VAL A 117 0.32 6.15 9.46
C VAL A 117 0.62 4.78 10.10
N GLY A 118 1.42 3.94 9.45
CA GLY A 118 1.77 2.61 9.94
C GLY A 118 0.62 1.58 9.92
N MET A 119 -0.47 1.88 9.24
CA MET A 119 -1.67 1.05 9.13
C MET A 119 -1.94 0.59 7.70
N GLY A 120 -0.90 0.51 6.90
CA GLY A 120 -0.98 0.08 5.50
C GLY A 120 -1.37 -1.39 5.35
N VAL A 121 -1.77 -1.73 4.12
CA VAL A 121 -1.87 -3.10 3.66
C VAL A 121 -1.02 -3.23 2.41
N SER A 122 -0.08 -4.16 2.42
CA SER A 122 0.82 -4.42 1.30
C SER A 122 0.70 -5.87 0.86
N GLY A 123 0.50 -6.11 -0.43
CA GLY A 123 0.66 -7.44 -1.03
C GLY A 123 2.11 -7.69 -1.41
N LEU A 124 2.60 -8.90 -1.22
CA LEU A 124 3.96 -9.29 -1.56
C LEU A 124 3.96 -10.55 -2.42
N TYR A 125 4.59 -10.46 -3.60
CA TYR A 125 4.84 -11.59 -4.49
C TYR A 125 6.32 -11.64 -4.87
N ALA A 126 6.94 -12.80 -4.67
CA ALA A 126 8.35 -13.05 -4.98
C ALA A 126 8.50 -13.96 -6.19
N ASN A 127 9.43 -13.63 -7.11
CA ASN A 127 9.74 -14.53 -8.21
C ASN A 127 10.48 -15.81 -7.72
N PRO A 128 10.57 -16.87 -8.54
CA PRO A 128 11.21 -18.13 -8.14
C PRO A 128 12.70 -18.01 -7.78
N ALA A 129 13.37 -16.94 -8.20
CA ALA A 129 14.79 -16.70 -7.87
C ALA A 129 14.99 -16.23 -6.41
N CYS A 130 13.92 -15.83 -5.71
CA CYS A 130 14.01 -15.39 -4.33
C CYS A 130 14.19 -16.56 -3.37
N SER A 131 15.15 -16.44 -2.46
CA SER A 131 15.29 -17.36 -1.33
C SER A 131 14.23 -17.11 -0.25
N LYS A 132 14.00 -18.11 0.60
CA LYS A 132 13.11 -17.97 1.75
C LYS A 132 13.58 -16.88 2.72
N GLN A 133 14.90 -16.71 2.85
CA GLN A 133 15.49 -15.69 3.71
C GLN A 133 15.18 -14.29 3.17
N GLN A 134 15.40 -14.03 1.88
CA GLN A 134 15.07 -12.75 1.25
C GLN A 134 13.58 -12.39 1.41
N ILE A 135 12.69 -13.37 1.19
CA ILE A 135 11.25 -13.17 1.36
C ILE A 135 10.92 -12.81 2.82
N ALA A 136 11.52 -13.50 3.80
CA ALA A 136 11.30 -13.22 5.22
C ALA A 136 11.80 -11.84 5.63
N GLU A 137 12.99 -11.44 5.19
CA GLU A 137 13.58 -10.12 5.47
C GLU A 137 12.73 -9.00 4.90
N VAL A 138 12.33 -9.11 3.63
CA VAL A 138 11.46 -8.11 2.99
C VAL A 138 10.07 -8.08 3.63
N THR A 139 9.51 -9.24 3.99
CA THR A 139 8.23 -9.29 4.72
C THR A 139 8.32 -8.54 6.04
N THR A 140 9.41 -8.72 6.79
CA THR A 140 9.65 -8.02 8.05
C THR A 140 9.77 -6.50 7.84
N LEU A 141 10.47 -6.09 6.80
CA LEU A 141 10.60 -4.67 6.43
C LEU A 141 9.23 -4.06 6.09
N ILE A 142 8.45 -4.73 5.26
CA ILE A 142 7.12 -4.25 4.85
C ILE A 142 6.13 -4.24 6.01
N ALA A 143 6.21 -5.21 6.92
CA ALA A 143 5.34 -5.30 8.10
C ALA A 143 5.46 -4.08 9.04
N GLN A 144 6.55 -3.33 8.97
CA GLN A 144 6.72 -2.07 9.70
C GLN A 144 5.78 -0.97 9.22
N THR A 145 5.24 -1.08 8.02
CA THR A 145 4.28 -0.12 7.44
C THR A 145 2.82 -0.53 7.64
N GLY A 146 2.58 -1.70 8.21
CA GLY A 146 1.25 -2.28 8.41
C GLY A 146 1.22 -3.78 8.12
N ARG A 147 0.10 -4.27 7.63
CA ARG A 147 -0.08 -5.69 7.30
C ARG A 147 0.63 -6.03 5.98
N CYS A 148 1.42 -7.10 5.98
CA CYS A 148 1.97 -7.71 4.77
C CYS A 148 1.21 -9.00 4.43
N VAL A 149 0.69 -9.10 3.21
CA VAL A 149 -0.10 -10.23 2.72
C VAL A 149 0.72 -10.96 1.66
N PRO A 150 1.16 -12.20 1.91
CA PRO A 150 1.83 -13.01 0.89
C PRO A 150 0.85 -13.39 -0.23
N LEU A 151 1.29 -13.26 -1.46
CA LEU A 151 0.50 -13.57 -2.66
C LEU A 151 1.19 -14.67 -3.46
N ALA A 152 0.38 -15.47 -4.17
CA ALA A 152 0.86 -16.62 -4.94
C ALA A 152 1.14 -16.30 -6.41
N SER A 153 0.69 -15.15 -6.91
CA SER A 153 0.83 -14.75 -8.31
C SER A 153 0.78 -13.25 -8.51
N GLU A 154 1.24 -12.77 -9.66
CA GLU A 154 1.10 -11.36 -10.04
C GLU A 154 -0.37 -10.95 -10.30
N ASP A 155 -1.24 -11.89 -10.69
CA ASP A 155 -2.68 -11.61 -10.81
C ASP A 155 -3.29 -11.27 -9.43
N GLU A 156 -2.82 -11.92 -8.37
CA GLU A 156 -3.25 -11.57 -7.01
C GLU A 156 -2.81 -10.17 -6.60
N ILE A 157 -1.69 -9.65 -7.13
CA ILE A 157 -1.31 -8.23 -6.95
C ILE A 157 -2.36 -7.31 -7.57
N ASP A 158 -2.88 -7.63 -8.76
CA ASP A 158 -3.90 -6.81 -9.41
C ASP A 158 -5.23 -6.85 -8.64
N ARG A 159 -5.61 -8.02 -8.13
CA ARG A 159 -6.79 -8.17 -7.26
C ARG A 159 -6.63 -7.37 -5.97
N LEU A 160 -5.50 -7.48 -5.31
CA LEU A 160 -5.20 -6.72 -4.09
C LEU A 160 -5.17 -5.22 -4.38
N THR A 161 -4.61 -4.79 -5.51
CA THR A 161 -4.60 -3.39 -5.94
C THR A 161 -6.02 -2.83 -6.02
N ALA A 162 -6.94 -3.59 -6.60
CA ALA A 162 -8.34 -3.18 -6.71
C ALA A 162 -9.05 -3.02 -5.36
N VAL A 163 -8.65 -3.78 -4.35
CA VAL A 163 -9.28 -3.77 -3.01
C VAL A 163 -8.57 -2.78 -2.08
N SER A 164 -7.26 -2.93 -1.89
CA SER A 164 -6.51 -2.16 -0.88
C SER A 164 -5.61 -1.09 -1.46
N GLY A 165 -5.07 -1.26 -2.67
CA GLY A 165 -4.26 -0.23 -3.31
C GLY A 165 -5.09 1.00 -3.68
N SER A 166 -6.21 0.79 -4.36
CA SER A 166 -7.18 1.82 -4.72
C SER A 166 -8.19 2.13 -3.60
N GLY A 167 -8.31 1.23 -2.64
CA GLY A 167 -9.27 1.29 -1.55
C GLY A 167 -9.31 2.60 -0.76
N PRO A 168 -8.18 3.23 -0.41
CA PRO A 168 -8.19 4.53 0.25
C PRO A 168 -8.97 5.59 -0.52
N GLY A 169 -8.88 5.60 -1.86
CA GLY A 169 -9.66 6.50 -2.70
C GLY A 169 -11.16 6.29 -2.54
N TYR A 170 -11.61 5.03 -2.50
CA TYR A 170 -13.03 4.71 -2.29
C TYR A 170 -13.50 5.14 -0.92
N VAL A 171 -12.69 4.85 0.11
CA VAL A 171 -13.02 5.20 1.50
C VAL A 171 -13.09 6.71 1.67
N PHE A 172 -12.15 7.49 1.12
CA PHE A 172 -12.22 8.94 1.13
C PHE A 172 -13.50 9.47 0.47
N GLU A 173 -13.93 8.91 -0.66
CA GLU A 173 -15.14 9.33 -1.34
C GLU A 173 -16.40 8.96 -0.56
N ILE A 174 -16.44 7.77 0.05
CA ILE A 174 -17.53 7.37 0.96
C ILE A 174 -17.60 8.33 2.16
N MET A 175 -16.46 8.63 2.78
CA MET A 175 -16.38 9.56 3.91
C MET A 175 -16.83 10.97 3.51
N ARG A 176 -16.37 11.47 2.36
CA ARG A 176 -16.78 12.77 1.82
C ARG A 176 -18.30 12.83 1.64
N SER A 177 -18.88 11.81 1.02
CA SER A 177 -20.33 11.73 0.80
C SER A 177 -21.10 11.67 2.11
N TYR A 178 -20.58 10.95 3.11
CA TYR A 178 -21.20 10.83 4.43
C TYR A 178 -21.13 12.15 5.21
N VAL A 179 -20.00 12.88 5.13
CA VAL A 179 -19.87 14.23 5.70
C VAL A 179 -20.88 15.20 5.08
N GLU A 180 -21.06 15.17 3.76
CA GLU A 180 -22.05 16.01 3.09
C GLU A 180 -23.49 15.66 3.52
N ALA A 181 -23.79 14.38 3.76
CA ALA A 181 -25.08 13.98 4.29
C ALA A 181 -25.32 14.53 5.71
N ALA A 182 -24.31 14.52 6.59
CA ALA A 182 -24.39 15.11 7.92
C ALA A 182 -24.60 16.63 7.86
N LYS A 183 -23.93 17.32 6.96
CA LYS A 183 -24.12 18.77 6.74
C LYS A 183 -25.55 19.11 6.32
N ARG A 184 -26.17 18.28 5.48
CA ARG A 184 -27.58 18.45 5.07
C ARG A 184 -28.56 18.28 6.22
N LEU A 185 -28.16 17.61 7.31
CA LEU A 185 -28.93 17.55 8.56
C LEU A 185 -28.77 18.80 9.45
N GLY A 186 -27.91 19.74 9.04
CA GLY A 186 -27.72 21.02 9.75
C GLY A 186 -26.46 21.11 10.61
N PHE A 187 -25.58 20.10 10.60
CA PHE A 187 -24.28 20.19 11.28
C PHE A 187 -23.30 21.04 10.47
N ASP A 188 -22.43 21.76 11.15
CA ASP A 188 -21.32 22.46 10.49
C ASP A 188 -20.26 21.48 9.95
N GLU A 189 -19.30 21.99 9.20
CA GLU A 189 -18.22 21.18 8.58
C GLU A 189 -17.40 20.43 9.62
N GLU A 190 -16.96 21.11 10.68
CA GLU A 190 -16.10 20.53 11.71
C GLU A 190 -16.81 19.40 12.46
N THR A 191 -18.02 19.65 12.91
CA THR A 191 -18.87 18.66 13.59
C THR A 191 -19.19 17.48 12.67
N SER A 192 -19.55 17.72 11.42
CA SER A 192 -19.84 16.67 10.44
C SER A 192 -18.65 15.74 10.22
N ARG A 193 -17.45 16.30 10.06
CA ARG A 193 -16.22 15.53 9.93
C ARG A 193 -15.94 14.68 11.18
N ALA A 194 -16.02 15.27 12.37
CA ALA A 194 -15.80 14.56 13.62
C ALA A 194 -16.78 13.39 13.79
N LEU A 195 -18.06 13.62 13.58
CA LEU A 195 -19.10 12.58 13.67
C LEU A 195 -18.82 11.40 12.72
N VAL A 196 -18.47 11.68 11.47
CA VAL A 196 -18.24 10.64 10.46
C VAL A 196 -16.94 9.90 10.72
N PHE A 197 -15.84 10.61 10.97
CA PHE A 197 -14.53 10.01 11.17
C PHE A 197 -14.49 9.11 12.42
N ASP A 198 -15.01 9.61 13.54
CA ASP A 198 -15.03 8.86 14.80
C ASP A 198 -15.98 7.67 14.72
N THR A 199 -17.12 7.81 14.03
CA THR A 199 -18.05 6.70 13.80
C THR A 199 -17.40 5.60 12.96
N ILE A 200 -16.76 5.93 11.85
CA ILE A 200 -16.08 4.93 10.99
C ILE A 200 -14.94 4.28 11.75
N SER A 201 -14.06 5.07 12.36
CA SER A 201 -12.89 4.58 13.09
C SER A 201 -13.31 3.65 14.25
N GLY A 202 -14.25 4.07 15.07
CA GLY A 202 -14.75 3.27 16.18
C GLY A 202 -15.46 2.00 15.72
N THR A 203 -16.21 2.05 14.63
CA THR A 203 -16.90 0.88 14.07
C THR A 203 -15.90 -0.15 13.53
N VAL A 204 -14.87 0.30 12.82
CA VAL A 204 -13.79 -0.59 12.34
C VAL A 204 -13.08 -1.26 13.50
N GLU A 205 -12.75 -0.50 14.55
CA GLU A 205 -12.07 -1.05 15.72
C GLU A 205 -12.97 -2.04 16.50
N THR A 206 -14.25 -1.73 16.64
CA THR A 206 -15.22 -2.67 17.22
C THR A 206 -15.27 -3.99 16.45
N ALA A 207 -15.29 -3.92 15.12
CA ALA A 207 -15.29 -5.12 14.29
C ALA A 207 -13.99 -5.94 14.43
N ARG A 208 -12.83 -5.27 14.55
CA ARG A 208 -11.53 -5.94 14.74
C ARG A 208 -11.41 -6.67 16.07
N GLN A 209 -12.05 -6.17 17.11
CA GLN A 209 -12.03 -6.75 18.45
C GLN A 209 -13.10 -7.84 18.67
N SER A 210 -13.89 -8.15 17.65
CA SER A 210 -14.98 -9.11 17.73
C SER A 210 -14.74 -10.30 16.80
N ASP A 211 -15.11 -11.49 17.26
CA ASP A 211 -15.17 -12.70 16.43
C ASP A 211 -16.51 -12.86 15.70
N ALA A 212 -17.47 -11.99 15.96
CA ALA A 212 -18.79 -12.02 15.32
C ALA A 212 -18.68 -11.63 13.84
N SER A 213 -19.59 -12.15 13.02
CA SER A 213 -19.69 -11.74 11.62
C SER A 213 -20.11 -10.26 11.49
N LEU A 214 -19.75 -9.60 10.38
CA LEU A 214 -20.20 -8.23 10.12
C LEU A 214 -21.74 -8.15 10.08
N GLU A 215 -22.40 -9.20 9.64
CA GLU A 215 -23.86 -9.30 9.67
C GLU A 215 -24.40 -9.28 11.09
N ASP A 216 -23.85 -10.10 11.99
CA ASP A 216 -24.26 -10.14 13.39
C ASP A 216 -24.00 -8.81 14.10
N LEU A 217 -22.82 -8.21 13.84
CA LEU A 217 -22.49 -6.87 14.39
C LEU A 217 -23.48 -5.82 13.93
N ARG A 218 -23.79 -5.78 12.61
CA ARG A 218 -24.82 -4.91 12.07
C ARG A 218 -26.17 -5.13 12.73
N ASN A 219 -26.59 -6.37 12.88
CA ASN A 219 -27.86 -6.73 13.49
C ASN A 219 -27.92 -6.35 14.98
N SER A 220 -26.79 -6.41 15.69
CA SER A 220 -26.71 -6.04 17.12
C SER A 220 -27.04 -4.58 17.40
N VAL A 221 -26.85 -3.70 16.41
CA VAL A 221 -27.14 -2.26 16.50
C VAL A 221 -28.43 -1.87 15.77
N THR A 222 -29.21 -2.85 15.31
CA THR A 222 -30.42 -2.64 14.49
C THR A 222 -31.65 -3.14 15.25
N SER A 223 -32.36 -2.22 15.88
CA SER A 223 -33.64 -2.53 16.51
C SER A 223 -34.79 -2.49 15.49
N LYS A 224 -35.79 -3.35 15.69
CA LYS A 224 -36.99 -3.40 14.82
C LYS A 224 -37.68 -2.03 14.83
N ASN A 225 -37.95 -1.49 13.64
CA ASN A 225 -38.55 -0.18 13.40
C ASN A 225 -37.73 1.00 13.94
N GLY A 226 -36.44 0.79 14.22
CA GLY A 226 -35.56 1.84 14.71
C GLY A 226 -34.91 2.66 13.57
N THR A 227 -34.16 3.68 13.97
CA THR A 227 -33.47 4.58 13.02
C THR A 227 -32.44 3.86 12.17
N THR A 228 -31.67 2.92 12.75
CA THR A 228 -30.68 2.13 12.02
C THR A 228 -31.36 1.23 10.97
N GLN A 229 -32.51 0.61 11.32
CA GLN A 229 -33.27 -0.18 10.35
C GLN A 229 -33.69 0.66 9.15
N ALA A 230 -34.27 1.82 9.39
CA ALA A 230 -34.72 2.74 8.32
C ALA A 230 -33.55 3.18 7.42
N GLY A 231 -32.40 3.50 8.01
CA GLY A 231 -31.19 3.83 7.26
C GLY A 231 -30.66 2.66 6.42
N LEU A 232 -30.63 1.45 7.00
CA LEU A 232 -30.16 0.24 6.29
C LEU A 232 -31.11 -0.17 5.16
N ASP A 233 -32.42 0.00 5.32
CA ASP A 233 -33.40 -0.28 4.26
C ASP A 233 -33.13 0.59 3.03
N GLU A 234 -32.77 1.86 3.23
CA GLU A 234 -32.37 2.75 2.14
C GLU A 234 -31.01 2.39 1.57
N LEU A 235 -30.00 2.17 2.42
CA LEU A 235 -28.63 1.86 2.01
C LEU A 235 -28.53 0.56 1.19
N ARG A 236 -29.36 -0.42 1.51
CA ARG A 236 -29.38 -1.75 0.89
C ARG A 236 -30.49 -1.92 -0.15
N ARG A 237 -31.21 -0.87 -0.45
CA ARG A 237 -32.36 -0.91 -1.38
C ARG A 237 -31.93 -1.55 -2.70
N ASP A 238 -32.68 -2.56 -3.15
CA ASP A 238 -32.48 -3.28 -4.41
C ASP A 238 -31.06 -3.84 -4.62
N GLY A 239 -30.30 -4.08 -3.55
CA GLY A 239 -28.94 -4.57 -3.63
C GLY A 239 -27.94 -3.57 -4.21
N GLN A 240 -28.27 -2.28 -4.23
CA GLN A 240 -27.47 -1.23 -4.89
C GLN A 240 -26.08 -1.10 -4.30
N LEU A 241 -25.91 -1.22 -2.97
CA LEU A 241 -24.60 -1.10 -2.32
C LEU A 241 -23.65 -2.21 -2.78
N ASP A 242 -24.14 -3.46 -2.76
CA ASP A 242 -23.33 -4.62 -3.15
C ASP A 242 -22.92 -4.53 -4.62
N ALA A 243 -23.86 -4.16 -5.49
CA ALA A 243 -23.60 -3.97 -6.92
C ALA A 243 -22.58 -2.85 -7.16
N LEU A 244 -22.73 -1.71 -6.50
CA LEU A 244 -21.83 -0.56 -6.67
C LEU A 244 -20.40 -0.90 -6.23
N LEU A 245 -20.23 -1.52 -5.07
CA LEU A 245 -18.91 -1.90 -4.58
C LEU A 245 -18.27 -2.99 -5.44
N ASN A 246 -19.04 -3.98 -5.89
CA ASN A 246 -18.56 -4.98 -6.83
C ASN A 246 -18.08 -4.34 -8.14
N ASP A 247 -18.88 -3.48 -8.75
CA ASP A 247 -18.54 -2.81 -10.00
C ASP A 247 -17.32 -1.90 -9.87
N THR A 248 -17.21 -1.22 -8.73
CA THR A 248 -16.05 -0.38 -8.39
C THR A 248 -14.76 -1.20 -8.34
N VAL A 249 -14.75 -2.29 -7.60
CA VAL A 249 -13.58 -3.16 -7.47
C VAL A 249 -13.25 -3.84 -8.80
N GLN A 250 -14.24 -4.31 -9.54
CA GLN A 250 -14.04 -4.92 -10.87
C GLN A 250 -13.48 -3.93 -11.90
N ALA A 251 -13.92 -2.68 -11.87
CA ALA A 251 -13.38 -1.63 -12.74
C ALA A 251 -11.89 -1.38 -12.45
N ALA A 252 -11.53 -1.28 -11.17
CA ALA A 252 -10.14 -1.11 -10.76
C ALA A 252 -9.27 -2.31 -11.11
N TYR A 253 -9.78 -3.54 -10.94
CA TYR A 253 -9.06 -4.76 -11.31
C TYR A 253 -8.79 -4.82 -12.81
N ARG A 254 -9.78 -4.57 -13.65
CA ARG A 254 -9.59 -4.51 -15.11
C ARG A 254 -8.52 -3.49 -15.48
N ARG A 255 -8.56 -2.31 -14.87
CA ARG A 255 -7.56 -1.27 -15.15
C ARG A 255 -6.16 -1.66 -14.69
N ALA A 256 -6.02 -2.32 -13.54
CA ALA A 256 -4.73 -2.83 -13.07
C ALA A 256 -4.12 -3.84 -14.05
N ALA A 257 -4.94 -4.74 -14.59
CA ALA A 257 -4.50 -5.71 -15.59
C ALA A 257 -4.10 -5.07 -16.93
N GLU A 258 -4.74 -3.97 -17.35
CA GLU A 258 -4.41 -3.22 -18.57
C GLU A 258 -3.09 -2.44 -18.49
N LEU A 259 -2.64 -2.09 -17.28
CA LEU A 259 -1.44 -1.27 -17.07
C LEU A 259 -0.12 -2.06 -17.07
N LYS A 260 -0.16 -3.36 -17.28
CA LYS A 260 1.03 -4.25 -17.33
C LYS A 260 1.83 -4.10 -18.60
#